data_08143e9cc51971960ed5b381e7fcdaec
#
_entry.id   08143e9cc51971960ed5b381e7fcdaec
#
_cell.length_a   1.000
_cell.length_b   1.000
_cell.length_c   1.000
_cell.angle_alpha   90.00
_cell.angle_beta   90.00
_cell.angle_gamma   90.00
#
_symmetry.space_group_name_H-M   'P 1'
#
loop_
_entity.id
_entity.type
_entity.pdbx_description
1 polymer ?
#
loop_
_entity_poly.entity_id
_entity_poly.type
_entity_poly.pdbx_seq_one_letter_code
_entity_poly.pdbx_strand_id
1 'polypeptide(L)'
;MKRMITACVVLSLTGWPAMASAAANKVPDLSGTYDIATLTPLQRPGAFGDKLYMSPEEAKKVEERAKAAMADGQQDSDPNREAPPAGGDGSSGASGNVGGYNSFWIDNGETAALVDGKFRTSIIHDPVNGRQPAMTPYGMSRAAKFFAMFRPNEGEAWWYPGPGPWDNPESTTLSDRCLLGFSSTGGPPMLPALYNNLHRIVQTEDHVMILTEMVHDARIVRMNSEHAPADVRKWLGDSIGWWEGDTLVVDTTNFRDTPALYLAGEDLHVVERFRKLDDNTLLYSFTVKDPKVWTTSFSGEYPWPRTEDRLFEYACHEGNIAMGNMLRGARILEADKAAEKSGAAAGGQ
;
A
#
# COMPACT_ATOMS: atom_id res chain seq x y z
N MET A 1 57.24 -54.46 64.55
CA MET A 1 56.16 -54.75 63.60
C MET A 1 55.39 -53.51 63.30
N LYS A 2 55.68 -52.83 62.12
CA LYS A 2 54.96 -51.61 61.66
C LYS A 2 54.00 -52.07 60.55
N ARG A 3 52.72 -51.86 60.75
CA ARG A 3 51.69 -52.04 59.74
C ARG A 3 51.57 -50.79 58.89
N MET A 4 51.85 -50.89 57.60
CA MET A 4 51.52 -49.90 56.60
C MET A 4 50.06 -49.97 56.20
N ILE A 5 49.34 -48.89 56.37
CA ILE A 5 47.98 -48.77 55.88
C ILE A 5 48.05 -48.04 54.52
N THR A 6 47.69 -48.73 53.46
CA THR A 6 47.59 -48.17 52.10
C THR A 6 46.21 -47.55 51.95
N ALA A 7 46.15 -46.23 51.75
CA ALA A 7 44.93 -45.49 51.46
C ALA A 7 44.69 -45.52 49.93
N CYS A 8 43.58 -46.14 49.47
CA CYS A 8 43.13 -45.99 48.11
C CYS A 8 42.35 -44.65 47.96
N VAL A 9 42.88 -43.75 47.10
CA VAL A 9 42.15 -42.55 46.69
C VAL A 9 41.28 -42.94 45.48
N VAL A 10 39.97 -42.91 45.65
CA VAL A 10 38.98 -43.03 44.57
C VAL A 10 38.76 -41.65 44.00
N LEU A 11 39.25 -41.40 42.74
CA LEU A 11 38.95 -40.23 41.96
C LEU A 11 37.53 -40.40 41.36
N SER A 12 36.54 -39.68 41.90
CA SER A 12 35.24 -39.54 41.29
C SER A 12 35.29 -38.50 40.15
N LEU A 13 35.27 -38.96 38.93
CA LEU A 13 35.04 -38.16 37.75
C LEU A 13 33.58 -37.67 37.75
N THR A 14 33.35 -36.44 38.23
CA THR A 14 32.07 -35.76 38.01
C THR A 14 32.02 -35.27 36.58
N GLY A 15 31.27 -36.00 35.72
CA GLY A 15 30.97 -35.55 34.37
C GLY A 15 30.19 -34.23 34.41
N TRP A 16 30.77 -33.15 33.89
CA TRP A 16 30.06 -31.92 33.61
C TRP A 16 29.03 -32.19 32.49
N PRO A 17 27.73 -31.82 32.66
CA PRO A 17 26.80 -31.92 31.57
C PRO A 17 27.24 -30.93 30.48
N ALA A 18 27.53 -31.44 29.30
CA ALA A 18 27.71 -30.62 28.12
C ALA A 18 26.41 -29.84 27.92
N MET A 19 26.45 -28.54 28.17
CA MET A 19 25.39 -27.64 27.72
C MET A 19 25.35 -27.73 26.19
N ALA A 20 24.33 -28.42 25.67
CA ALA A 20 24.00 -28.33 24.27
C ALA A 20 23.75 -26.85 23.95
N SER A 21 24.68 -26.23 23.25
CA SER A 21 24.47 -24.92 22.66
C SER A 21 23.27 -25.06 21.74
N ALA A 22 22.13 -24.51 22.15
CA ALA A 22 21.00 -24.30 21.24
C ALA A 22 21.57 -23.53 20.05
N ALA A 23 21.61 -24.13 18.88
CA ALA A 23 21.93 -23.43 17.67
C ALA A 23 20.97 -22.24 17.59
N ALA A 24 21.50 -21.02 17.70
CA ALA A 24 20.72 -19.83 17.53
C ALA A 24 20.02 -19.97 16.17
N ASN A 25 18.69 -20.07 16.18
CA ASN A 25 17.90 -20.12 14.97
C ASN A 25 18.26 -18.86 14.17
N LYS A 26 19.03 -19.06 13.09
CA LYS A 26 19.41 -17.96 12.22
C LYS A 26 18.12 -17.43 11.58
N VAL A 27 17.74 -16.21 11.92
CA VAL A 27 16.56 -15.57 11.32
C VAL A 27 16.72 -15.51 9.80
N PRO A 28 15.64 -15.66 9.02
CA PRO A 28 15.69 -15.55 7.57
C PRO A 28 16.19 -14.17 7.12
N ASP A 29 16.98 -14.13 6.06
CA ASP A 29 17.30 -12.88 5.37
C ASP A 29 16.19 -12.56 4.37
N LEU A 30 15.49 -11.46 4.62
CA LEU A 30 14.41 -10.96 3.78
C LEU A 30 14.91 -9.90 2.77
N SER A 31 16.20 -9.57 2.77
CA SER A 31 16.75 -8.55 1.87
C SER A 31 16.53 -8.94 0.41
N GLY A 32 16.05 -7.96 -0.39
CA GLY A 32 15.77 -8.16 -1.81
C GLY A 32 14.84 -7.12 -2.36
N THR A 33 14.57 -7.21 -3.65
CA THR A 33 13.54 -6.44 -4.34
C THR A 33 12.35 -7.37 -4.62
N TYR A 34 11.16 -6.88 -4.37
CA TYR A 34 9.92 -7.62 -4.51
C TYR A 34 8.93 -6.79 -5.32
N ASP A 35 8.21 -7.43 -6.22
CA ASP A 35 7.08 -6.85 -6.92
C ASP A 35 5.80 -7.20 -6.18
N ILE A 36 5.02 -6.19 -5.79
CA ILE A 36 3.77 -6.40 -5.06
C ILE A 36 2.54 -6.35 -5.95
N ALA A 37 2.70 -6.14 -7.26
CA ALA A 37 1.60 -6.12 -8.20
C ALA A 37 0.86 -7.47 -8.24
N THR A 38 -0.47 -7.44 -8.26
CA THR A 38 -1.30 -8.64 -8.35
C THR A 38 -2.68 -8.33 -8.92
N LEU A 39 -3.21 -9.25 -9.73
CA LEU A 39 -4.58 -9.17 -10.24
C LEU A 39 -5.64 -9.45 -9.16
N THR A 40 -5.24 -9.89 -7.97
CA THR A 40 -6.16 -10.15 -6.87
C THR A 40 -6.53 -8.83 -6.19
N PRO A 41 -7.81 -8.43 -6.22
CA PRO A 41 -8.23 -7.15 -5.64
C PRO A 41 -8.16 -7.17 -4.11
N LEU A 42 -8.04 -5.98 -3.50
CA LEU A 42 -8.06 -5.84 -2.04
C LEU A 42 -9.34 -6.45 -1.45
N GLN A 43 -10.49 -6.09 -1.99
CA GLN A 43 -11.79 -6.57 -1.54
C GLN A 43 -12.40 -7.55 -2.53
N ARG A 44 -13.11 -8.55 -2.02
CA ARG A 44 -13.72 -9.59 -2.85
C ARG A 44 -14.82 -9.05 -3.74
N PRO A 45 -14.72 -9.27 -5.06
CA PRO A 45 -15.79 -8.95 -5.99
C PRO A 45 -17.09 -9.70 -5.66
N GLY A 46 -18.22 -9.02 -5.82
CA GLY A 46 -19.54 -9.60 -5.49
C GLY A 46 -19.85 -10.92 -6.21
N ALA A 47 -19.30 -11.12 -7.40
CA ALA A 47 -19.48 -12.36 -8.16
C ALA A 47 -18.94 -13.62 -7.46
N PHE A 48 -17.98 -13.47 -6.53
CA PHE A 48 -17.44 -14.58 -5.77
C PHE A 48 -18.18 -14.87 -4.45
N GLY A 49 -19.09 -13.98 -4.02
CA GLY A 49 -19.80 -14.13 -2.74
C GLY A 49 -18.82 -14.33 -1.57
N ASP A 50 -18.99 -15.40 -0.79
CA ASP A 50 -18.12 -15.75 0.34
C ASP A 50 -16.96 -16.70 -0.06
N LYS A 51 -16.79 -16.98 -1.36
CA LYS A 51 -15.79 -17.91 -1.88
C LYS A 51 -14.40 -17.26 -1.83
N LEU A 52 -13.56 -17.64 -0.85
CA LEU A 52 -12.21 -17.12 -0.67
C LEU A 52 -11.25 -17.58 -1.79
N TYR A 53 -11.46 -18.75 -2.33
CA TYR A 53 -10.57 -19.34 -3.34
C TYR A 53 -11.29 -19.50 -4.68
N MET A 54 -10.56 -19.29 -5.77
CA MET A 54 -11.00 -19.62 -7.13
C MET A 54 -10.30 -20.88 -7.63
N SER A 55 -10.91 -21.56 -8.60
CA SER A 55 -10.27 -22.69 -9.26
C SER A 55 -9.13 -22.20 -10.19
N PRO A 56 -8.20 -23.11 -10.60
CA PRO A 56 -7.18 -22.75 -11.57
C PRO A 56 -7.76 -22.21 -12.89
N GLU A 57 -8.91 -22.72 -13.33
CA GLU A 57 -9.60 -22.27 -14.55
C GLU A 57 -10.21 -20.86 -14.36
N GLU A 58 -10.71 -20.55 -13.17
CA GLU A 58 -11.20 -19.21 -12.84
C GLU A 58 -10.04 -18.21 -12.79
N ALA A 59 -8.90 -18.58 -12.14
CA ALA A 59 -7.69 -17.76 -12.10
C ALA A 59 -7.17 -17.47 -13.50
N LYS A 60 -7.05 -18.50 -14.35
CA LYS A 60 -6.63 -18.36 -15.74
C LYS A 60 -7.53 -17.38 -16.53
N LYS A 61 -8.86 -17.42 -16.33
CA LYS A 61 -9.77 -16.46 -16.95
C LYS A 61 -9.55 -15.03 -16.50
N VAL A 62 -9.19 -14.82 -15.22
CA VAL A 62 -8.82 -13.49 -14.71
C VAL A 62 -7.55 -13.00 -15.39
N GLU A 63 -6.53 -13.83 -15.48
CA GLU A 63 -5.24 -13.52 -16.10
C GLU A 63 -5.37 -13.27 -17.61
N GLU A 64 -6.11 -14.11 -18.34
CA GLU A 64 -6.38 -13.93 -19.77
C GLU A 64 -7.14 -12.61 -20.05
N ARG A 65 -8.09 -12.27 -19.19
CA ARG A 65 -8.83 -11.00 -19.33
C ARG A 65 -7.91 -9.79 -19.07
N ALA A 66 -7.06 -9.84 -18.06
CA ALA A 66 -6.10 -8.78 -17.80
C ALA A 66 -5.10 -8.61 -18.94
N LYS A 67 -4.59 -9.72 -19.48
CA LYS A 67 -3.71 -9.72 -20.65
C LYS A 67 -4.38 -9.13 -21.89
N ALA A 68 -5.64 -9.49 -22.14
CA ALA A 68 -6.41 -8.93 -23.27
C ALA A 68 -6.64 -7.42 -23.11
N ALA A 69 -6.99 -6.96 -21.90
CA ALA A 69 -7.16 -5.54 -21.61
C ALA A 69 -5.86 -4.74 -21.76
N MET A 70 -4.72 -5.31 -21.36
CA MET A 70 -3.40 -4.70 -21.57
C MET A 70 -3.08 -4.59 -23.07
N ALA A 71 -3.29 -5.65 -23.84
CA ALA A 71 -3.05 -5.65 -25.27
C ALA A 71 -3.96 -4.65 -26.02
N ASP A 72 -5.22 -4.54 -25.61
CA ASP A 72 -6.15 -3.55 -26.14
C ASP A 72 -5.70 -2.11 -25.82
N GLY A 73 -5.28 -1.88 -24.59
CA GLY A 73 -4.76 -0.57 -24.16
C GLY A 73 -3.44 -0.17 -24.81
N GLN A 74 -2.68 -1.09 -25.40
CA GLN A 74 -1.41 -0.85 -26.12
C GLN A 74 -1.58 -0.62 -27.62
N GLN A 75 -2.81 -0.68 -28.14
CA GLN A 75 -3.06 -0.41 -29.55
C GLN A 75 -2.76 1.04 -29.91
N ASP A 76 -2.34 1.26 -31.15
CA ASP A 76 -2.11 2.61 -31.67
C ASP A 76 -3.42 3.42 -31.64
N SER A 77 -3.30 4.71 -31.30
CA SER A 77 -4.43 5.62 -31.38
C SER A 77 -4.89 5.81 -32.81
N ASP A 78 -6.18 5.69 -33.09
CA ASP A 78 -6.74 6.05 -34.38
C ASP A 78 -6.73 7.59 -34.55
N PRO A 79 -5.93 8.13 -35.48
CA PRO A 79 -5.85 9.57 -35.70
C PRO A 79 -7.15 10.18 -36.26
N ASN A 80 -8.05 9.34 -36.80
CA ASN A 80 -9.32 9.77 -37.38
C ASN A 80 -10.50 9.60 -36.42
N ARG A 81 -10.26 9.15 -35.22
CA ARG A 81 -11.29 8.96 -34.20
C ARG A 81 -11.94 10.30 -33.84
N GLU A 82 -13.26 10.31 -33.71
CA GLU A 82 -13.99 11.43 -33.15
C GLU A 82 -13.58 11.69 -31.69
N ALA A 83 -13.61 12.93 -31.26
CA ALA A 83 -13.39 13.27 -29.87
C ALA A 83 -14.42 12.56 -28.98
N PRO A 84 -14.02 11.93 -27.87
CA PRO A 84 -14.96 11.31 -26.97
C PRO A 84 -15.91 12.36 -26.39
N PRO A 85 -17.11 11.98 -25.93
CA PRO A 85 -18.03 12.88 -25.27
C PRO A 85 -17.38 13.46 -24.00
N ALA A 86 -17.90 14.61 -23.56
CA ALA A 86 -17.49 15.18 -22.27
C ALA A 86 -17.62 14.13 -21.15
N GLY A 87 -16.56 13.95 -20.37
CA GLY A 87 -16.47 12.90 -19.35
C GLY A 87 -15.90 11.56 -19.85
N GLY A 88 -15.59 11.47 -21.16
CA GLY A 88 -15.03 10.26 -21.77
C GLY A 88 -16.10 9.23 -22.18
N ASP A 89 -15.70 8.22 -22.90
CA ASP A 89 -16.54 7.12 -23.38
C ASP A 89 -16.38 5.83 -22.56
N GLY A 90 -15.56 5.89 -21.50
CA GLY A 90 -15.27 4.74 -20.64
C GLY A 90 -14.23 3.76 -21.23
N SER A 91 -13.72 4.01 -22.42
CA SER A 91 -12.64 3.21 -22.99
C SER A 91 -11.31 3.50 -22.30
N SER A 92 -10.38 2.54 -22.32
CA SER A 92 -9.06 2.64 -21.70
C SER A 92 -7.96 2.59 -22.76
N GLY A 93 -6.80 3.14 -22.42
CA GLY A 93 -5.61 3.07 -23.26
C GLY A 93 -5.57 4.09 -24.40
N ALA A 94 -4.69 3.88 -25.35
CA ALA A 94 -4.43 4.78 -26.46
C ALA A 94 -5.63 4.93 -27.42
N SER A 95 -6.45 3.90 -27.54
CA SER A 95 -7.71 3.91 -28.30
C SER A 95 -8.88 4.51 -27.51
N GLY A 96 -8.70 4.77 -26.23
CA GLY A 96 -9.72 5.20 -25.30
C GLY A 96 -9.78 6.70 -25.05
N ASN A 97 -9.96 7.08 -23.81
CA ASN A 97 -10.17 8.44 -23.35
C ASN A 97 -9.04 9.40 -23.73
N VAL A 98 -9.38 10.60 -24.17
CA VAL A 98 -8.43 11.71 -24.24
C VAL A 98 -7.95 12.04 -22.83
N GLY A 99 -6.62 11.97 -22.61
CA GLY A 99 -6.00 12.16 -21.29
C GLY A 99 -6.02 10.94 -20.39
N GLY A 100 -6.43 9.77 -20.90
CA GLY A 100 -6.26 8.50 -20.19
C GLY A 100 -4.77 8.16 -19.99
N TYR A 101 -4.47 7.41 -18.94
CA TYR A 101 -3.13 6.89 -18.69
C TYR A 101 -2.71 6.00 -19.85
N ASN A 102 -1.49 6.19 -20.35
CA ASN A 102 -0.92 5.25 -21.29
C ASN A 102 -0.75 3.89 -20.58
N SER A 103 -1.38 2.86 -21.11
CA SER A 103 -1.35 1.49 -20.56
C SER A 103 0.07 0.93 -20.40
N PHE A 104 1.04 1.47 -21.13
CA PHE A 104 2.46 1.14 -20.97
C PHE A 104 2.99 1.35 -19.55
N TRP A 105 2.46 2.32 -18.83
CA TRP A 105 2.87 2.63 -17.45
C TRP A 105 2.07 1.88 -16.38
N ILE A 106 1.02 1.17 -16.79
CA ILE A 106 0.14 0.46 -15.85
C ILE A 106 0.72 -0.92 -15.57
N ASP A 107 0.92 -1.21 -14.30
CA ASP A 107 1.35 -2.50 -13.79
C ASP A 107 0.34 -3.00 -12.73
N ASN A 108 -0.69 -3.70 -13.20
CA ASN A 108 -1.66 -4.36 -12.32
C ASN A 108 -1.22 -5.76 -11.90
N GLY A 109 0.01 -6.18 -12.26
CA GLY A 109 0.46 -7.54 -12.17
C GLY A 109 -0.09 -8.44 -13.28
N GLU A 110 0.46 -9.62 -13.39
CA GLU A 110 0.11 -10.60 -14.43
C GLU A 110 -0.68 -11.79 -13.89
N THR A 111 -0.61 -12.04 -12.59
CA THR A 111 -1.13 -13.26 -11.97
C THR A 111 -2.06 -12.98 -10.79
N ALA A 112 -2.97 -13.92 -10.57
CA ALA A 112 -3.75 -13.96 -9.35
C ALA A 112 -2.90 -14.48 -8.18
N ALA A 113 -3.10 -13.93 -6.99
CA ALA A 113 -2.36 -14.30 -5.79
C ALA A 113 -2.56 -15.78 -5.44
N LEU A 114 -1.46 -16.54 -5.40
CA LEU A 114 -1.43 -17.95 -5.03
C LEU A 114 -0.84 -18.10 -3.62
N VAL A 115 -1.66 -18.50 -2.66
CA VAL A 115 -1.25 -18.73 -1.26
C VAL A 115 -1.56 -20.17 -0.90
N ASP A 116 -0.56 -20.91 -0.41
CA ASP A 116 -0.65 -22.33 -0.06
C ASP A 116 -1.30 -23.19 -1.16
N GLY A 117 -0.93 -22.92 -2.42
CA GLY A 117 -1.43 -23.65 -3.59
C GLY A 117 -2.88 -23.33 -3.99
N LYS A 118 -3.48 -22.27 -3.43
CA LYS A 118 -4.85 -21.83 -3.73
C LYS A 118 -4.91 -20.40 -4.20
N PHE A 119 -5.57 -20.14 -5.32
CA PHE A 119 -5.78 -18.79 -5.83
C PHE A 119 -6.79 -18.03 -4.99
N ARG A 120 -6.43 -16.80 -4.62
CA ARG A 120 -7.27 -15.92 -3.82
C ARG A 120 -8.23 -15.09 -4.68
N THR A 121 -9.47 -14.92 -4.19
CA THR A 121 -10.46 -14.01 -4.79
C THR A 121 -10.35 -12.58 -4.27
N SER A 122 -9.64 -12.39 -3.16
CA SER A 122 -9.35 -11.10 -2.53
C SER A 122 -8.12 -11.19 -1.65
N ILE A 123 -7.42 -10.07 -1.47
CA ILE A 123 -6.33 -9.94 -0.49
C ILE A 123 -6.92 -10.06 0.93
N ILE A 124 -8.02 -9.34 1.22
CA ILE A 124 -8.73 -9.49 2.51
C ILE A 124 -9.35 -10.88 2.58
N HIS A 125 -9.05 -11.59 3.69
CA HIS A 125 -9.61 -12.90 3.99
C HIS A 125 -10.41 -12.93 5.31
N ASP A 126 -10.20 -11.95 6.18
CA ASP A 126 -10.95 -11.74 7.41
C ASP A 126 -11.38 -10.25 7.47
N PRO A 127 -12.68 -9.98 7.56
CA PRO A 127 -13.85 -10.88 7.68
C PRO A 127 -14.03 -11.85 6.49
N VAL A 128 -14.75 -12.96 6.74
CA VAL A 128 -14.95 -14.07 5.78
C VAL A 128 -15.50 -13.62 4.42
N ASN A 129 -16.30 -12.54 4.40
CA ASN A 129 -16.80 -11.96 3.15
C ASN A 129 -15.72 -11.29 2.29
N GLY A 130 -14.48 -11.19 2.78
CA GLY A 130 -13.34 -10.61 2.06
C GLY A 130 -13.46 -9.12 1.80
N ARG A 131 -14.15 -8.38 2.64
CA ARG A 131 -14.37 -6.93 2.52
C ARG A 131 -13.97 -6.21 3.79
N GLN A 132 -13.64 -4.93 3.65
CA GLN A 132 -13.48 -4.06 4.81
C GLN A 132 -14.77 -4.06 5.64
N PRO A 133 -14.67 -4.04 6.98
CA PRO A 133 -15.84 -3.99 7.86
C PRO A 133 -16.68 -2.73 7.64
N ALA A 134 -17.91 -2.77 8.15
CA ALA A 134 -18.76 -1.60 8.16
C ALA A 134 -18.10 -0.43 8.90
N MET A 135 -18.29 0.77 8.40
CA MET A 135 -17.78 1.99 9.04
C MET A 135 -18.64 2.37 10.23
N THR A 136 -18.02 2.96 11.22
CA THR A 136 -18.70 3.68 12.30
C THR A 136 -19.35 4.97 11.77
N PRO A 137 -20.22 5.64 12.54
CA PRO A 137 -20.72 6.97 12.15
C PRO A 137 -19.60 7.99 11.90
N TYR A 138 -18.51 7.94 12.66
CA TYR A 138 -17.35 8.79 12.44
C TYR A 138 -16.65 8.43 11.12
N GLY A 139 -16.42 7.14 10.85
CA GLY A 139 -15.85 6.66 9.59
C GLY A 139 -16.68 7.08 8.38
N MET A 140 -18.01 6.97 8.45
CA MET A 140 -18.91 7.46 7.40
C MET A 140 -18.80 8.97 7.19
N SER A 141 -18.67 9.75 8.25
CA SER A 141 -18.46 11.20 8.13
C SER A 141 -17.13 11.54 7.44
N ARG A 142 -16.04 10.80 7.75
CA ARG A 142 -14.76 10.95 7.06
C ARG A 142 -14.87 10.60 5.57
N ALA A 143 -15.53 9.47 5.27
CA ALA A 143 -15.78 9.05 3.89
C ALA A 143 -16.59 10.09 3.12
N ALA A 144 -17.65 10.63 3.70
CA ALA A 144 -18.45 11.67 3.06
C ALA A 144 -17.63 12.93 2.75
N LYS A 145 -16.75 13.37 3.66
CA LYS A 145 -15.85 14.51 3.43
C LYS A 145 -14.84 14.22 2.31
N PHE A 146 -14.25 13.03 2.30
CA PHE A 146 -13.31 12.61 1.28
C PHE A 146 -13.97 12.57 -0.11
N PHE A 147 -15.11 11.90 -0.23
CA PHE A 147 -15.82 11.79 -1.52
C PHE A 147 -16.45 13.10 -1.97
N ALA A 148 -16.75 14.03 -1.07
CA ALA A 148 -17.21 15.35 -1.45
C ALA A 148 -16.16 16.20 -2.21
N MET A 149 -14.89 15.80 -2.17
CA MET A 149 -13.83 16.40 -3.00
C MET A 149 -13.94 15.97 -4.47
N PHE A 150 -14.56 14.83 -4.75
CA PHE A 150 -14.73 14.30 -6.11
C PHE A 150 -16.11 14.66 -6.62
N ARG A 151 -16.15 15.36 -7.76
CA ARG A 151 -17.39 15.75 -8.43
C ARG A 151 -17.50 15.00 -9.75
N PRO A 152 -18.72 14.79 -10.28
CA PRO A 152 -18.89 14.25 -11.61
C PRO A 152 -18.11 15.09 -12.62
N ASN A 153 -17.44 14.43 -13.57
CA ASN A 153 -16.78 15.10 -14.66
C ASN A 153 -17.83 15.42 -15.74
N GLU A 154 -18.16 16.71 -15.86
CA GLU A 154 -19.10 17.23 -16.86
C GLU A 154 -18.38 17.90 -18.04
N GLY A 155 -17.09 17.57 -18.24
CA GLY A 155 -16.24 18.17 -19.28
C GLY A 155 -15.52 19.43 -18.83
N GLU A 156 -15.77 19.90 -17.63
CA GLU A 156 -15.06 21.00 -17.00
C GLU A 156 -14.05 20.47 -15.98
N ALA A 157 -13.10 21.31 -15.62
CA ALA A 157 -12.17 20.96 -14.56
C ALA A 157 -12.95 20.68 -13.27
N TRP A 158 -12.73 19.52 -12.64
CA TRP A 158 -13.51 19.02 -11.51
C TRP A 158 -13.44 19.90 -10.24
N TRP A 159 -12.50 20.81 -10.17
CA TRP A 159 -12.40 21.83 -9.11
C TRP A 159 -13.28 23.06 -9.33
N TYR A 160 -14.00 23.14 -10.44
CA TYR A 160 -14.92 24.23 -10.77
C TYR A 160 -16.37 23.82 -10.55
N PRO A 161 -17.28 24.61 -9.95
CA PRO A 161 -17.15 25.82 -9.13
C PRO A 161 -17.37 25.55 -7.63
N GLY A 162 -16.75 26.31 -6.76
CA GLY A 162 -17.06 26.35 -5.32
C GLY A 162 -15.82 26.45 -4.44
N PRO A 163 -15.94 26.73 -3.15
CA PRO A 163 -14.84 26.63 -2.23
C PRO A 163 -14.33 25.20 -2.29
N GLY A 164 -13.15 25.04 -2.82
CA GLY A 164 -12.56 23.74 -3.08
C GLY A 164 -11.38 23.48 -2.18
N PRO A 165 -10.80 22.28 -2.26
CA PRO A 165 -9.57 21.93 -1.58
C PRO A 165 -8.34 22.69 -2.13
N TRP A 166 -8.53 23.71 -2.97
CA TRP A 166 -7.47 24.40 -3.73
C TRP A 166 -7.07 25.75 -3.14
N ASP A 167 -7.45 26.02 -1.89
CA ASP A 167 -7.06 27.28 -1.22
C ASP A 167 -5.56 27.33 -0.96
N ASN A 168 -4.99 26.19 -0.63
CA ASN A 168 -3.55 26.04 -0.39
C ASN A 168 -3.12 24.58 -0.61
N PRO A 169 -1.81 24.28 -0.70
CA PRO A 169 -1.33 22.91 -0.89
C PRO A 169 -1.78 21.92 0.21
N GLU A 170 -1.93 22.39 1.46
CA GLU A 170 -2.36 21.53 2.57
C GLU A 170 -3.78 21.01 2.41
N SER A 171 -4.58 21.63 1.55
CA SER A 171 -5.94 21.18 1.23
C SER A 171 -5.98 20.03 0.21
N THR A 172 -4.87 19.72 -0.45
CA THR A 172 -4.76 18.62 -1.42
C THR A 172 -4.31 17.31 -0.75
N THR A 173 -4.40 16.20 -1.48
CA THR A 173 -3.95 14.89 -0.95
C THR A 173 -2.44 14.86 -0.71
N LEU A 174 -1.98 13.94 0.11
CA LEU A 174 -0.54 13.75 0.35
C LEU A 174 0.20 13.33 -0.92
N SER A 175 -0.47 12.60 -1.79
CA SER A 175 0.08 12.17 -3.08
C SER A 175 0.23 13.33 -4.06
N ASP A 176 -0.76 14.24 -4.14
CA ASP A 176 -0.65 15.46 -4.96
C ASP A 176 0.50 16.35 -4.50
N ARG A 177 0.83 16.28 -3.22
CA ARG A 177 1.92 17.03 -2.58
C ARG A 177 3.26 16.31 -2.62
N CYS A 178 3.34 15.14 -3.23
CA CYS A 178 4.54 14.30 -3.24
C CYS A 178 5.07 13.93 -1.84
N LEU A 179 4.21 13.81 -0.85
CA LEU A 179 4.58 13.44 0.51
C LEU A 179 4.47 11.95 0.78
N LEU A 180 3.54 11.27 0.12
CA LEU A 180 3.36 9.82 0.13
C LEU A 180 2.93 9.33 -1.26
N GLY A 181 3.14 8.06 -1.52
CA GLY A 181 2.60 7.35 -2.68
C GLY A 181 1.06 7.26 -2.66
N PHE A 182 0.48 6.89 -3.79
CA PHE A 182 -0.95 6.66 -3.92
C PHE A 182 -1.36 5.32 -3.28
N SER A 183 -2.61 5.23 -2.84
CA SER A 183 -3.27 3.97 -2.49
C SER A 183 -2.57 3.11 -1.44
N SER A 184 -1.86 3.68 -0.49
CA SER A 184 -1.16 2.93 0.57
C SER A 184 0.02 2.06 0.05
N THR A 185 0.66 2.45 -1.04
CA THR A 185 1.84 1.73 -1.56
C THR A 185 2.98 1.69 -0.56
N GLY A 186 3.30 2.82 0.08
CA GLY A 186 4.30 2.91 1.16
C GLY A 186 3.79 2.36 2.50
N GLY A 187 2.50 2.10 2.62
CA GLY A 187 1.82 1.50 3.78
C GLY A 187 1.94 2.23 5.09
N PRO A 188 1.82 1.51 6.21
CA PRO A 188 1.16 0.21 6.31
C PRO A 188 -0.37 0.28 6.30
N PRO A 189 -1.08 -0.74 5.84
CA PRO A 189 -0.54 -1.88 5.10
C PRO A 189 -0.07 -1.47 3.71
N MET A 190 0.95 -2.15 3.17
CA MET A 190 1.41 -1.93 1.80
C MET A 190 0.47 -2.65 0.84
N LEU A 191 -0.05 -1.90 -0.12
CA LEU A 191 -1.04 -2.39 -1.09
C LEU A 191 -0.61 -2.03 -2.51
N PRO A 192 -0.87 -2.89 -3.50
CA PRO A 192 -0.52 -2.62 -4.88
C PRO A 192 -1.27 -1.40 -5.43
N ALA A 193 -0.63 -0.67 -6.31
CA ALA A 193 -1.21 0.44 -7.05
C ALA A 193 -1.11 0.20 -8.55
N LEU A 194 -1.48 1.20 -9.35
CA LEU A 194 -1.47 1.09 -10.81
C LEU A 194 -0.06 1.01 -11.42
N TYR A 195 0.99 1.39 -10.68
CA TYR A 195 2.37 1.45 -11.16
C TYR A 195 3.36 1.61 -10.00
N ASN A 196 4.65 1.40 -10.27
CA ASN A 196 5.75 1.52 -9.30
C ASN A 196 5.54 0.66 -8.05
N ASN A 197 5.24 -0.62 -8.30
CA ASN A 197 4.92 -1.61 -7.26
C ASN A 197 6.16 -2.28 -6.66
N LEU A 198 7.37 -1.84 -7.02
CA LEU A 198 8.59 -2.43 -6.48
C LEU A 198 8.89 -1.95 -5.06
N HIS A 199 9.21 -2.92 -4.21
CA HIS A 199 9.63 -2.69 -2.84
C HIS A 199 10.99 -3.32 -2.59
N ARG A 200 11.90 -2.57 -1.98
CA ARG A 200 13.19 -3.09 -1.56
C ARG A 200 13.27 -3.22 -0.05
N ILE A 201 13.55 -4.42 0.42
CA ILE A 201 13.84 -4.71 1.82
C ILE A 201 15.34 -4.78 2.01
N VAL A 202 15.84 -4.06 3.02
CA VAL A 202 17.23 -4.15 3.50
C VAL A 202 17.19 -4.46 4.98
N GLN A 203 17.76 -5.59 5.35
CA GLN A 203 17.74 -6.10 6.72
C GLN A 203 19.12 -5.97 7.36
N THR A 204 19.15 -5.44 8.57
CA THR A 204 20.31 -5.45 9.47
C THR A 204 19.89 -6.10 10.80
N GLU A 205 20.80 -6.17 11.76
CA GLU A 205 20.51 -6.70 13.10
C GLU A 205 19.49 -5.82 13.84
N ASP A 206 19.64 -4.50 13.76
CA ASP A 206 18.86 -3.54 14.53
C ASP A 206 17.69 -2.91 13.77
N HIS A 207 17.70 -2.98 12.44
CA HIS A 207 16.71 -2.30 11.60
C HIS A 207 16.35 -3.12 10.38
N VAL A 208 15.10 -2.95 9.94
CA VAL A 208 14.67 -3.33 8.59
C VAL A 208 14.18 -2.07 7.89
N MET A 209 14.76 -1.75 6.75
CA MET A 209 14.27 -0.69 5.87
C MET A 209 13.40 -1.30 4.78
N ILE A 210 12.24 -0.71 4.54
CA ILE A 210 11.36 -1.02 3.42
C ILE A 210 11.26 0.25 2.58
N LEU A 211 11.87 0.21 1.39
CA LEU A 211 11.86 1.29 0.42
C LEU A 211 10.84 0.96 -0.67
N THR A 212 9.89 1.84 -0.87
CA THR A 212 8.87 1.78 -1.94
C THR A 212 9.33 2.61 -3.11
N GLU A 213 9.23 2.11 -4.34
CA GLU A 213 9.61 2.86 -5.53
C GLU A 213 8.75 4.10 -5.72
N MET A 214 7.42 3.98 -5.54
CA MET A 214 6.51 5.11 -5.64
C MET A 214 6.83 6.18 -4.60
N VAL A 215 7.16 7.39 -5.07
CA VAL A 215 7.52 8.55 -4.24
C VAL A 215 8.71 8.29 -3.31
N HIS A 216 9.47 7.20 -3.55
CA HIS A 216 10.63 6.77 -2.74
C HIS A 216 10.34 6.75 -1.23
N ASP A 217 9.12 6.38 -0.85
CA ASP A 217 8.74 6.24 0.56
C ASP A 217 9.63 5.21 1.25
N ALA A 218 10.29 5.61 2.34
CA ALA A 218 11.16 4.74 3.11
C ALA A 218 10.65 4.59 4.54
N ARG A 219 10.40 3.36 4.94
CA ARG A 219 9.95 3.02 6.29
C ARG A 219 11.05 2.25 7.03
N ILE A 220 11.44 2.76 8.18
CA ILE A 220 12.44 2.14 9.05
C ILE A 220 11.73 1.45 10.21
N VAL A 221 11.88 0.14 10.27
CA VAL A 221 11.42 -0.71 11.37
C VAL A 221 12.57 -0.87 12.35
N ARG A 222 12.40 -0.44 13.61
CA ARG A 222 13.40 -0.61 14.68
C ARG A 222 13.18 -1.98 15.33
N MET A 223 14.20 -2.82 15.31
CA MET A 223 14.09 -4.17 15.85
C MET A 223 14.17 -4.18 17.37
N ASN A 224 13.33 -5.01 18.00
CA ASN A 224 13.30 -5.24 19.44
C ASN A 224 13.27 -3.92 20.27
N SER A 225 12.50 -2.96 19.80
CA SER A 225 12.42 -1.60 20.35
C SER A 225 11.01 -1.32 20.91
N GLU A 226 10.85 -0.16 21.54
CA GLU A 226 9.55 0.37 21.95
C GLU A 226 9.11 1.47 20.99
N HIS A 227 7.80 1.70 20.91
CA HIS A 227 7.25 2.82 20.14
C HIS A 227 7.71 4.17 20.70
N ALA A 228 7.85 5.13 19.81
CA ALA A 228 8.02 6.52 20.19
C ALA A 228 6.82 7.01 21.04
N PRO A 229 6.97 8.07 21.85
CA PRO A 229 5.84 8.67 22.54
C PRO A 229 4.66 8.96 21.63
N ALA A 230 3.42 8.80 22.12
CA ALA A 230 2.20 8.86 21.31
C ALA A 230 1.93 10.21 20.63
N ASP A 231 2.59 11.27 21.06
CA ASP A 231 2.56 12.61 20.46
C ASP A 231 3.53 12.77 19.28
N VAL A 232 4.49 11.83 19.10
CA VAL A 232 5.40 11.79 17.96
C VAL A 232 4.73 11.03 16.82
N ARG A 233 3.97 11.75 15.96
CA ARG A 233 3.18 11.18 14.87
C ARG A 233 3.84 11.41 13.53
N LYS A 234 3.82 10.37 12.68
CA LYS A 234 4.41 10.36 11.34
C LYS A 234 3.37 9.96 10.30
N TRP A 235 3.61 10.28 9.04
CA TRP A 235 2.72 9.88 7.93
C TRP A 235 2.66 8.36 7.77
N LEU A 236 3.81 7.67 7.84
CA LEU A 236 3.91 6.21 7.74
C LEU A 236 3.86 5.51 9.11
N GLY A 237 3.52 6.26 10.17
CA GLY A 237 3.51 5.75 11.53
C GLY A 237 4.91 5.53 12.11
N ASP A 238 4.95 4.94 13.29
CA ASP A 238 6.15 4.53 14.01
C ASP A 238 6.19 3.00 14.06
N SER A 239 7.16 2.39 13.38
CA SER A 239 7.26 0.94 13.19
C SER A 239 8.33 0.35 14.10
N ILE A 240 7.96 -0.68 14.85
CA ILE A 240 8.88 -1.56 15.58
C ILE A 240 8.72 -2.99 15.09
N GLY A 241 9.72 -3.83 15.26
CA GLY A 241 9.66 -5.21 14.78
C GLY A 241 10.39 -6.20 15.68
N TRP A 242 10.01 -7.45 15.56
CA TRP A 242 10.65 -8.59 16.23
C TRP A 242 10.45 -9.85 15.38
N TRP A 243 11.19 -10.90 15.73
CA TRP A 243 11.06 -12.19 15.09
C TRP A 243 10.20 -13.15 15.91
N GLU A 244 9.21 -13.77 15.28
CA GLU A 244 8.45 -14.91 15.80
C GLU A 244 8.80 -16.14 14.95
N GLY A 245 9.81 -16.91 15.41
CA GLY A 245 10.36 -18.00 14.63
C GLY A 245 11.01 -17.54 13.33
N ASP A 246 10.42 -17.88 12.19
CA ASP A 246 10.86 -17.50 10.84
C ASP A 246 10.12 -16.29 10.28
N THR A 247 9.26 -15.67 11.04
CA THR A 247 8.38 -14.59 10.62
C THR A 247 8.80 -13.29 11.26
N LEU A 248 9.09 -12.27 10.45
CA LEU A 248 9.24 -10.89 10.91
C LEU A 248 7.85 -10.32 11.18
N VAL A 249 7.63 -9.87 12.41
CA VAL A 249 6.43 -9.13 12.82
C VAL A 249 6.78 -7.66 12.92
N VAL A 250 5.96 -6.81 12.32
CA VAL A 250 6.09 -5.36 12.36
C VAL A 250 4.80 -4.77 12.94
N ASP A 251 4.93 -4.04 14.02
CA ASP A 251 3.85 -3.30 14.66
C ASP A 251 4.00 -1.81 14.37
N THR A 252 2.93 -1.17 13.88
CA THR A 252 2.98 0.24 13.51
C THR A 252 1.79 1.01 14.08
N THR A 253 2.11 2.08 14.80
CA THR A 253 1.16 3.02 15.43
C THR A 253 1.61 4.46 15.18
N ASN A 254 1.06 5.42 15.94
CA ASN A 254 1.48 6.83 15.93
C ASN A 254 1.38 7.47 14.52
N PHE A 255 0.29 7.21 13.84
CA PHE A 255 -0.01 7.86 12.58
C PHE A 255 -0.52 9.30 12.78
N ARG A 256 -0.30 10.14 11.78
CA ARG A 256 -1.03 11.38 11.61
C ARG A 256 -2.47 11.09 11.18
N ASP A 257 -3.37 12.08 11.26
CA ASP A 257 -4.81 11.90 10.97
C ASP A 257 -5.12 11.51 9.50
N THR A 258 -4.16 11.62 8.62
CA THR A 258 -4.29 11.22 7.20
C THR A 258 -3.18 10.24 6.81
N PRO A 259 -3.23 8.98 7.30
CA PRO A 259 -2.28 7.96 6.87
C PRO A 259 -2.48 7.57 5.41
N ALA A 260 -1.53 6.81 4.85
CA ALA A 260 -1.60 6.32 3.47
C ALA A 260 -2.84 5.45 3.21
N LEU A 261 -3.28 4.67 4.18
CA LEU A 261 -4.53 3.90 4.07
C LEU A 261 -5.74 4.86 4.08
N TYR A 262 -6.43 4.95 2.95
CA TYR A 262 -7.58 5.86 2.79
C TYR A 262 -8.64 5.64 3.86
N LEU A 263 -9.18 6.74 4.34
CA LEU A 263 -10.21 6.87 5.37
C LEU A 263 -9.75 6.55 6.78
N ALA A 264 -8.64 5.85 7.00
CA ALA A 264 -8.08 5.63 8.33
C ALA A 264 -7.73 6.95 9.01
N GLY A 265 -7.61 6.93 10.31
CA GLY A 265 -7.31 8.09 11.14
C GLY A 265 -6.05 7.91 11.97
N GLU A 266 -5.90 8.78 12.96
CA GLU A 266 -4.73 8.77 13.86
C GLU A 266 -4.69 7.58 14.82
N ASP A 267 -5.81 6.86 14.99
CA ASP A 267 -5.90 5.65 15.81
C ASP A 267 -5.63 4.36 15.00
N LEU A 268 -5.17 4.52 13.77
CA LEU A 268 -4.76 3.40 12.96
C LEU A 268 -3.65 2.61 13.66
N HIS A 269 -3.83 1.30 13.72
CA HIS A 269 -2.85 0.33 14.19
C HIS A 269 -2.75 -0.79 13.16
N VAL A 270 -1.56 -1.07 12.69
CA VAL A 270 -1.32 -2.12 11.70
C VAL A 270 -0.24 -3.07 12.21
N VAL A 271 -0.56 -4.35 12.20
CA VAL A 271 0.41 -5.42 12.44
C VAL A 271 0.66 -6.13 11.12
N GLU A 272 1.91 -6.17 10.69
CA GLU A 272 2.34 -6.81 9.46
C GLU A 272 3.21 -8.02 9.76
N ARG A 273 3.20 -9.01 8.88
CA ARG A 273 3.99 -10.22 9.01
C ARG A 273 4.62 -10.57 7.67
N PHE A 274 5.91 -10.81 7.67
CA PHE A 274 6.70 -11.19 6.51
C PHE A 274 7.30 -12.57 6.74
N ARG A 275 6.92 -13.53 5.93
CA ARG A 275 7.41 -14.90 6.01
C ARG A 275 7.82 -15.39 4.63
N LYS A 276 8.98 -16.04 4.50
CA LYS A 276 9.35 -16.71 3.26
C LYS A 276 8.43 -17.91 3.01
N LEU A 277 7.81 -17.96 1.83
CA LEU A 277 7.18 -19.19 1.33
C LEU A 277 8.23 -20.10 0.72
N ASP A 278 9.19 -19.50 0.03
CA ASP A 278 10.35 -20.12 -0.60
C ASP A 278 11.47 -19.07 -0.76
N ASP A 279 12.53 -19.39 -1.49
CA ASP A 279 13.67 -18.47 -1.69
C ASP A 279 13.31 -17.22 -2.52
N ASN A 280 12.24 -17.29 -3.32
CA ASN A 280 11.84 -16.27 -4.27
C ASN A 280 10.51 -15.59 -3.92
N THR A 281 9.85 -15.96 -2.83
CA THR A 281 8.53 -15.45 -2.52
C THR A 281 8.40 -15.16 -1.03
N LEU A 282 7.99 -13.93 -0.68
CA LEU A 282 7.50 -13.60 0.64
C LEU A 282 5.97 -13.75 0.69
N LEU A 283 5.44 -14.26 1.76
CA LEU A 283 4.06 -14.02 2.15
C LEU A 283 4.03 -12.76 3.00
N TYR A 284 3.37 -11.75 2.49
CA TYR A 284 3.04 -10.56 3.25
C TYR A 284 1.62 -10.67 3.76
N SER A 285 1.43 -10.55 5.06
CA SER A 285 0.12 -10.50 5.68
C SER A 285 0.01 -9.33 6.64
N PHE A 286 -1.21 -8.82 6.83
CA PHE A 286 -1.46 -7.67 7.66
C PHE A 286 -2.79 -7.78 8.40
N THR A 287 -2.87 -7.10 9.54
CA THR A 287 -4.10 -6.85 10.28
C THR A 287 -4.23 -5.35 10.55
N VAL A 288 -5.35 -4.79 10.16
CA VAL A 288 -5.69 -3.37 10.32
C VAL A 288 -6.72 -3.21 11.41
N LYS A 289 -6.50 -2.27 12.31
CA LYS A 289 -7.44 -1.85 13.34
C LYS A 289 -7.48 -0.32 13.40
N ASP A 290 -8.66 0.24 13.23
CA ASP A 290 -8.95 1.64 13.53
C ASP A 290 -10.39 1.70 14.09
N PRO A 291 -10.54 1.65 15.42
CA PRO A 291 -11.85 1.52 16.08
C PRO A 291 -12.72 2.78 15.96
N LYS A 292 -12.15 3.92 15.59
CA LYS A 292 -12.92 5.11 15.25
C LYS A 292 -13.57 5.00 13.88
N VAL A 293 -12.91 4.33 12.92
CA VAL A 293 -13.33 4.28 11.53
C VAL A 293 -14.12 3.02 11.20
N TRP A 294 -13.66 1.84 11.62
CA TRP A 294 -14.31 0.55 11.33
C TRP A 294 -14.82 -0.13 12.58
N THR A 295 -15.92 -0.86 12.42
CA THR A 295 -16.59 -1.57 13.53
C THR A 295 -15.80 -2.75 14.08
N THR A 296 -14.87 -3.30 13.30
CA THR A 296 -13.93 -4.38 13.68
C THR A 296 -12.65 -4.27 12.88
N SER A 297 -11.64 -5.06 13.24
CA SER A 297 -10.41 -5.22 12.44
C SER A 297 -10.67 -6.02 11.17
N PHE A 298 -9.73 -5.93 10.22
CA PHE A 298 -9.69 -6.80 9.06
C PHE A 298 -8.26 -7.23 8.76
N SER A 299 -8.12 -8.40 8.12
CA SER A 299 -6.81 -8.97 7.78
C SER A 299 -6.77 -9.38 6.33
N GLY A 300 -5.59 -9.26 5.75
CA GLY A 300 -5.32 -9.67 4.38
C GLY A 300 -3.94 -10.28 4.22
N GLU A 301 -3.74 -11.01 3.11
CA GLU A 301 -2.45 -11.58 2.76
C GLU A 301 -2.33 -11.81 1.27
N TYR A 302 -1.11 -11.69 0.75
CA TYR A 302 -0.78 -12.00 -0.63
C TYR A 302 0.73 -12.20 -0.81
N PRO A 303 1.16 -12.96 -1.84
CA PRO A 303 2.56 -13.22 -2.07
C PRO A 303 3.24 -12.02 -2.73
N TRP A 304 4.50 -11.80 -2.37
CA TRP A 304 5.40 -10.84 -2.97
C TRP A 304 6.53 -11.60 -3.67
N PRO A 305 6.47 -11.81 -4.97
CA PRO A 305 7.55 -12.43 -5.72
C PRO A 305 8.80 -11.55 -5.72
N ARG A 306 9.96 -12.19 -5.57
CA ARG A 306 11.25 -11.54 -5.73
C ARG A 306 11.49 -11.23 -7.20
N THR A 307 12.09 -10.08 -7.48
CA THR A 307 12.47 -9.65 -8.83
C THR A 307 13.90 -9.15 -8.87
N GLU A 308 14.52 -9.21 -10.03
CA GLU A 308 15.82 -8.58 -10.35
C GLU A 308 15.64 -7.19 -10.97
N ASP A 309 14.41 -6.72 -11.10
CA ASP A 309 14.11 -5.40 -11.63
C ASP A 309 14.70 -4.30 -10.73
N ARG A 310 15.03 -3.20 -11.36
CA ARG A 310 15.62 -2.05 -10.67
C ARG A 310 14.53 -1.08 -10.25
N LEU A 311 14.62 -0.58 -9.03
CA LEU A 311 13.85 0.58 -8.63
C LEU A 311 14.36 1.80 -9.41
N PHE A 312 13.42 2.52 -10.01
CA PHE A 312 13.69 3.78 -10.70
C PHE A 312 13.43 4.95 -9.76
N GLU A 313 14.05 6.08 -10.06
CA GLU A 313 13.73 7.33 -9.41
C GLU A 313 12.29 7.75 -9.73
N TYR A 314 11.53 8.07 -8.71
CA TYR A 314 10.21 8.67 -8.85
C TYR A 314 10.31 10.19 -8.57
N ALA A 315 10.57 10.96 -9.62
CA ALA A 315 10.80 12.40 -9.56
C ALA A 315 9.46 13.18 -9.44
N CYS A 316 8.75 12.99 -8.33
CA CYS A 316 7.40 13.54 -8.13
C CYS A 316 7.40 15.06 -8.09
N HIS A 317 8.33 15.68 -7.36
CA HIS A 317 8.38 17.13 -7.21
C HIS A 317 8.73 17.84 -8.52
N GLU A 318 9.70 17.32 -9.26
CA GLU A 318 10.18 17.86 -10.53
C GLU A 318 9.09 17.85 -11.60
N GLY A 319 8.24 16.83 -11.61
CA GLY A 319 7.12 16.67 -12.52
C GLY A 319 5.81 17.33 -12.06
N ASN A 320 5.74 17.86 -10.83
CA ASN A 320 4.49 18.34 -10.23
C ASN A 320 4.08 19.77 -10.71
N ILE A 321 3.93 19.93 -12.01
CA ILE A 321 3.42 21.16 -12.62
C ILE A 321 1.93 21.35 -12.29
N ALA A 322 1.20 20.24 -12.07
CA ALA A 322 -0.24 20.24 -11.80
C ALA A 322 -0.58 21.06 -10.54
N MET A 323 0.17 20.90 -9.45
CA MET A 323 -0.07 21.61 -8.19
C MET A 323 -0.13 23.13 -8.40
N GLY A 324 0.88 23.72 -9.05
CA GLY A 324 0.92 25.16 -9.33
C GLY A 324 -0.22 25.62 -10.23
N ASN A 325 -0.60 24.81 -11.22
CA ASN A 325 -1.70 25.13 -12.15
C ASN A 325 -3.07 25.06 -11.47
N MET A 326 -3.30 24.07 -10.61
CA MET A 326 -4.53 23.93 -9.83
C MET A 326 -4.74 25.12 -8.90
N LEU A 327 -3.72 25.50 -8.14
CA LEU A 327 -3.78 26.65 -7.22
C LEU A 327 -3.98 27.98 -7.98
N ARG A 328 -3.32 28.15 -9.14
CA ARG A 328 -3.52 29.31 -10.00
C ARG A 328 -4.93 29.35 -10.56
N GLY A 329 -5.45 28.23 -11.06
CA GLY A 329 -6.82 28.12 -11.57
C GLY A 329 -7.84 28.54 -10.52
N ALA A 330 -7.69 28.07 -9.28
CA ALA A 330 -8.56 28.49 -8.18
C ALA A 330 -8.53 30.00 -7.95
N ARG A 331 -7.36 30.64 -7.99
CA ARG A 331 -7.24 32.12 -7.84
C ARG A 331 -7.89 32.87 -8.98
N ILE A 332 -7.80 32.39 -10.21
CA ILE A 332 -8.48 33.01 -11.36
C ILE A 332 -9.99 32.96 -11.16
N LEU A 333 -10.54 31.80 -10.82
CA LEU A 333 -11.97 31.61 -10.59
C LEU A 333 -12.51 32.47 -9.43
N GLU A 334 -11.74 32.67 -8.37
CA GLU A 334 -12.09 33.57 -7.27
C GLU A 334 -12.14 35.03 -7.73
N ALA A 335 -11.18 35.44 -8.56
CA ALA A 335 -11.15 36.79 -9.13
C ALA A 335 -12.35 37.04 -10.06
N ASP A 336 -12.70 36.08 -10.92
CA ASP A 336 -13.86 36.15 -11.81
C ASP A 336 -15.17 36.30 -11.02
N LYS A 337 -15.37 35.47 -9.99
CA LYS A 337 -16.54 35.58 -9.10
C LYS A 337 -16.61 36.91 -8.35
N ALA A 338 -15.48 37.44 -7.95
CA ALA A 338 -15.43 38.73 -7.28
C ALA A 338 -15.83 39.87 -8.27
N ALA A 339 -15.36 39.79 -9.53
CA ALA A 339 -15.72 40.70 -10.59
C ALA A 339 -17.22 40.66 -10.93
N GLU A 340 -17.79 39.47 -11.04
CA GLU A 340 -19.25 39.30 -11.25
C GLU A 340 -20.07 39.96 -10.13
N LYS A 341 -19.68 39.69 -8.86
CA LYS A 341 -20.37 40.28 -7.69
C LYS A 341 -20.25 41.79 -7.64
N SER A 342 -19.17 42.38 -8.14
CA SER A 342 -18.96 43.82 -8.17
C SER A 342 -19.62 44.52 -9.35
N GLY A 343 -20.27 43.79 -10.27
CA GLY A 343 -20.88 44.34 -11.48
C GLY A 343 -19.87 44.82 -12.54
N ALA A 344 -18.60 44.52 -12.39
CA ALA A 344 -17.54 44.90 -13.33
C ALA A 344 -17.56 44.08 -14.63
N ALA A 345 -18.29 42.98 -14.67
CA ALA A 345 -18.37 42.07 -15.82
C ALA A 345 -19.34 42.53 -16.93
N ALA A 346 -20.06 43.63 -16.77
CA ALA A 346 -21.08 44.10 -17.70
C ALA A 346 -20.57 45.14 -18.75
N GLY A 347 -19.28 45.24 -19.00
CA GLY A 347 -18.69 46.29 -19.84
C GLY A 347 -17.67 45.85 -20.89
N GLY A 348 -17.62 44.59 -21.31
CA GLY A 348 -16.73 44.13 -22.37
C GLY A 348 -17.52 43.79 -23.66
N GLN A 349 -17.69 44.76 -24.56
CA GLN A 349 -18.03 44.55 -25.97
C GLN A 349 -16.78 44.17 -26.74
#